data_39feac3c4f9a6fd2d1da2a92266dffc8
#
_entry.id   39feac3c4f9a6fd2d1da2a92266dffc8
#
_cell.length_a   1.000
_cell.length_b   1.000
_cell.length_c   1.000
_cell.angle_alpha   90.00
_cell.angle_beta   90.00
_cell.angle_gamma   90.00
#
_symmetry.space_group_name_H-M   'P 1'
#
loop_
_entity.id
_entity.type
_entity.pdbx_description
1 polymer ?
#
loop_
_entity_poly.entity_id
_entity_poly.type
_entity_poly.pdbx_seq_one_letter_code
_entity_poly.pdbx_strand_id
1 'polypeptide(L)'
;PKGAVHREKTKSLNEGAVIHDRASFEAYPWPDSAACDYSAIDILRRELPPGMKFIGFGPGGVFENLIEYVGFDALCFMLVDDPDLVQDIVDAIGSRLVAHYETMGQFDEVGAMISNDDWGFRTQTMLAPDAMRRYIVPWHRKIAAAIHGCGRPAILHSCGNLREVMDDIVDVCGYDAKHSFEDGIMPVEEAYAAFGDRIAILGGIDVDFLCRS
;
A
#
# COMPACT_ATOMS: atom_id res chain seq x y z
N PRO A 1 26.59 16.74 -26.09
CA PRO A 1 26.08 15.38 -26.09
C PRO A 1 24.70 15.43 -25.45
N LYS A 2 23.66 15.27 -26.28
CA LYS A 2 22.27 15.25 -25.82
C LYS A 2 22.05 13.87 -25.21
N GLY A 3 22.01 13.77 -23.90
CA GLY A 3 21.50 12.59 -23.19
C GLY A 3 20.04 12.42 -23.56
N ALA A 4 19.72 11.39 -24.33
CA ALA A 4 18.36 10.96 -24.51
C ALA A 4 17.88 10.41 -23.17
N VAL A 5 16.99 11.16 -22.50
CA VAL A 5 16.21 10.65 -21.39
C VAL A 5 15.31 9.57 -21.99
N HIS A 6 15.65 8.30 -21.80
CA HIS A 6 14.70 7.21 -22.03
C HIS A 6 13.55 7.45 -21.04
N ARG A 7 12.46 8.03 -21.53
CA ARG A 7 11.17 7.92 -20.85
C ARG A 7 10.79 6.45 -20.92
N GLU A 8 10.93 5.73 -19.81
CA GLU A 8 10.22 4.47 -19.66
C GLU A 8 8.74 4.76 -19.94
N LYS A 9 8.14 3.97 -20.82
CA LYS A 9 6.70 4.07 -21.04
C LYS A 9 6.02 3.81 -19.71
N THR A 10 5.17 4.72 -19.27
CA THR A 10 4.30 4.49 -18.12
C THR A 10 3.51 3.21 -18.39
N LYS A 11 3.71 2.19 -17.54
CA LYS A 11 2.99 0.91 -17.64
C LYS A 11 1.50 1.21 -17.46
N SER A 12 0.66 0.73 -18.36
CA SER A 12 -0.80 0.82 -18.19
C SER A 12 -1.24 -0.02 -17.01
N LEU A 13 -2.26 0.41 -16.27
CA LEU A 13 -2.87 -0.36 -15.17
C LEU A 13 -3.45 -1.72 -15.63
N ASN A 14 -3.49 -1.98 -16.93
CA ASN A 14 -3.98 -3.22 -17.53
C ASN A 14 -2.84 -4.08 -18.12
N GLU A 15 -1.59 -3.60 -18.09
CA GLU A 15 -0.46 -4.36 -18.62
C GLU A 15 0.07 -5.35 -17.59
N GLY A 16 0.22 -6.61 -18.02
CA GLY A 16 0.85 -7.65 -17.21
C GLY A 16 -0.12 -8.48 -16.38
N ALA A 17 -1.43 -8.29 -16.53
CA ALA A 17 -2.44 -9.13 -15.88
C ALA A 17 -2.21 -10.62 -16.18
N VAL A 18 -2.29 -11.45 -15.14
CA VAL A 18 -2.03 -12.89 -15.19
C VAL A 18 -3.18 -13.74 -14.66
N ILE A 19 -4.13 -13.11 -13.94
CA ILE A 19 -5.33 -13.77 -13.41
C ILE A 19 -6.54 -13.20 -14.14
N HIS A 20 -7.19 -14.05 -14.93
CA HIS A 20 -8.32 -13.66 -15.78
C HIS A 20 -9.61 -14.40 -15.40
N ASP A 21 -9.50 -15.52 -14.68
CA ASP A 21 -10.59 -16.40 -14.28
C ASP A 21 -10.16 -17.32 -13.12
N ARG A 22 -11.07 -18.15 -12.66
CA ARG A 22 -10.82 -19.12 -11.58
C ARG A 22 -9.67 -20.07 -11.91
N ALA A 23 -9.58 -20.54 -13.14
CA ALA A 23 -8.55 -21.49 -13.55
C ALA A 23 -7.13 -20.88 -13.50
N SER A 24 -6.98 -19.64 -13.96
CA SER A 24 -5.71 -18.91 -13.89
C SER A 24 -5.34 -18.53 -12.45
N PHE A 25 -6.31 -18.23 -11.59
CA PHE A 25 -6.09 -18.03 -10.15
C PHE A 25 -5.55 -19.28 -9.46
N GLU A 26 -6.18 -20.45 -9.71
CA GLU A 26 -5.77 -21.72 -9.13
C GLU A 26 -4.40 -22.20 -9.62
N ALA A 27 -4.07 -21.89 -10.87
CA ALA A 27 -2.78 -22.22 -11.50
C ALA A 27 -1.66 -21.24 -11.13
N TYR A 28 -1.99 -20.09 -10.54
CA TYR A 28 -0.98 -19.06 -10.26
C TYR A 28 -0.01 -19.54 -9.18
N PRO A 29 1.31 -19.45 -9.42
CA PRO A 29 2.33 -19.90 -8.47
C PRO A 29 2.52 -18.88 -7.34
N TRP A 30 1.54 -18.81 -6.44
CA TRP A 30 1.58 -17.86 -5.33
C TRP A 30 2.89 -17.97 -4.55
N PRO A 31 3.59 -16.84 -4.32
CA PRO A 31 4.84 -16.87 -3.57
C PRO A 31 4.61 -17.37 -2.13
N ASP A 32 5.55 -18.16 -1.64
CA ASP A 32 5.58 -18.53 -0.23
C ASP A 32 6.23 -17.41 0.59
N SER A 33 5.48 -16.82 1.51
CA SER A 33 5.97 -15.77 2.39
C SER A 33 7.17 -16.20 3.25
N ALA A 34 7.24 -17.50 3.59
CA ALA A 34 8.35 -18.05 4.36
C ALA A 34 9.66 -18.17 3.55
N ALA A 35 9.58 -18.13 2.22
CA ALA A 35 10.74 -18.17 1.32
C ALA A 35 11.32 -16.80 0.99
N CYS A 36 10.76 -15.72 1.54
CA CYS A 36 11.27 -14.36 1.33
C CYS A 36 12.68 -14.22 1.91
N ASP A 37 13.57 -13.59 1.13
CA ASP A 37 14.96 -13.32 1.57
C ASP A 37 15.05 -11.99 2.31
N TYR A 38 15.32 -12.05 3.60
CA TYR A 38 15.55 -10.89 4.46
C TYR A 38 17.03 -10.66 4.77
N SER A 39 17.95 -11.33 4.09
CA SER A 39 19.40 -11.24 4.37
C SER A 39 19.97 -9.82 4.24
N ALA A 40 19.32 -8.96 3.46
CA ALA A 40 19.68 -7.54 3.39
C ALA A 40 19.61 -6.83 4.75
N ILE A 41 18.77 -7.29 5.68
CA ILE A 41 18.66 -6.75 7.05
C ILE A 41 19.95 -6.99 7.83
N ASP A 42 20.64 -8.11 7.61
CA ASP A 42 21.95 -8.39 8.25
C ASP A 42 23.03 -7.44 7.79
N ILE A 43 22.96 -6.96 6.56
CA ILE A 43 23.88 -5.92 6.04
C ILE A 43 23.54 -4.58 6.71
N LEU A 44 22.27 -4.19 6.71
CA LEU A 44 21.79 -2.96 7.33
C LEU A 44 22.11 -2.90 8.83
N ARG A 45 21.95 -4.01 9.55
CA ARG A 45 22.29 -4.12 10.97
C ARG A 45 23.72 -3.70 11.27
N ARG A 46 24.69 -4.05 10.41
CA ARG A 46 26.10 -3.73 10.60
C ARG A 46 26.44 -2.28 10.28
N GLU A 47 25.70 -1.68 9.35
CA GLU A 47 25.94 -0.32 8.86
C GLU A 47 25.09 0.74 9.59
N LEU A 48 24.09 0.33 10.36
CA LEU A 48 23.17 1.26 11.02
C LEU A 48 23.87 1.97 12.19
N PRO A 49 23.91 3.32 12.22
CA PRO A 49 24.48 4.04 13.32
C PRO A 49 23.77 3.74 14.65
N PRO A 50 24.48 3.79 15.80
CA PRO A 50 23.87 3.56 17.11
C PRO A 50 22.66 4.46 17.35
N GLY A 51 21.57 3.87 17.83
CA GLY A 51 20.32 4.58 18.12
C GLY A 51 19.42 4.84 16.91
N MET A 52 19.85 4.54 15.69
CA MET A 52 18.99 4.62 14.52
C MET A 52 18.20 3.33 14.28
N LYS A 53 17.08 3.50 13.65
CA LYS A 53 16.20 2.41 13.15
C LYS A 53 15.87 2.72 11.69
N PHE A 54 15.52 1.72 10.92
CA PHE A 54 14.93 1.95 9.61
C PHE A 54 13.41 1.69 9.61
N ILE A 55 12.76 2.22 8.60
CA ILE A 55 11.34 1.98 8.37
C ILE A 55 11.25 0.85 7.34
N GLY A 56 10.57 -0.24 7.72
CA GLY A 56 10.29 -1.35 6.84
C GLY A 56 9.23 -0.96 5.80
N PHE A 57 9.41 -1.45 4.56
CA PHE A 57 8.51 -1.15 3.45
C PHE A 57 8.00 -2.45 2.83
N GLY A 58 6.72 -2.50 2.48
CA GLY A 58 6.09 -3.69 1.92
C GLY A 58 6.34 -3.87 0.41
N PRO A 59 6.07 -5.07 -0.12
CA PRO A 59 6.18 -5.37 -1.56
C PRO A 59 4.91 -4.97 -2.33
N GLY A 60 4.47 -3.73 -2.21
CA GLY A 60 3.18 -3.24 -2.69
C GLY A 60 2.04 -3.47 -1.69
N GLY A 61 0.88 -2.91 -1.98
CA GLY A 61 -0.31 -3.04 -1.16
C GLY A 61 -1.27 -4.13 -1.63
N VAL A 62 -2.40 -4.23 -0.97
CA VAL A 62 -3.44 -5.20 -1.34
C VAL A 62 -4.06 -4.82 -2.69
N PHE A 63 -4.39 -3.56 -2.87
CA PHE A 63 -5.05 -3.06 -4.06
C PHE A 63 -4.10 -2.94 -5.26
N GLU A 64 -2.88 -2.43 -5.04
CA GLU A 64 -1.86 -2.36 -6.09
C GLU A 64 -1.55 -3.75 -6.67
N ASN A 65 -1.34 -4.75 -5.82
CA ASN A 65 -1.11 -6.12 -6.26
C ASN A 65 -2.37 -6.71 -6.96
N LEU A 66 -3.57 -6.41 -6.46
CA LEU A 66 -4.81 -6.85 -7.11
C LEU A 66 -4.90 -6.30 -8.55
N ILE A 67 -4.61 -5.02 -8.76
CA ILE A 67 -4.57 -4.40 -10.09
C ILE A 67 -3.46 -5.03 -10.94
N GLU A 68 -2.29 -5.27 -10.38
CA GLU A 68 -1.18 -5.85 -11.14
C GLU A 68 -1.50 -7.27 -11.62
N TYR A 69 -2.19 -8.08 -10.81
CA TYR A 69 -2.54 -9.45 -11.18
C TYR A 69 -3.74 -9.54 -12.12
N VAL A 70 -4.72 -8.67 -12.00
CA VAL A 70 -6.00 -8.76 -12.74
C VAL A 70 -6.10 -7.74 -13.87
N GLY A 71 -5.50 -6.55 -13.72
CA GLY A 71 -5.76 -5.37 -14.54
C GLY A 71 -6.98 -4.59 -14.06
N PHE A 72 -6.90 -3.25 -14.10
CA PHE A 72 -7.93 -2.39 -13.53
C PHE A 72 -9.30 -2.54 -14.21
N ASP A 73 -9.31 -2.57 -15.56
CA ASP A 73 -10.57 -2.68 -16.31
C ASP A 73 -11.24 -4.05 -16.06
N ALA A 74 -10.45 -5.13 -16.09
CA ALA A 74 -10.95 -6.47 -15.80
C ALA A 74 -11.46 -6.59 -14.36
N LEU A 75 -10.77 -6.00 -13.39
CA LEU A 75 -11.22 -5.95 -12.01
C LEU A 75 -12.59 -5.26 -11.86
N CYS A 76 -12.83 -4.15 -12.57
CA CYS A 76 -14.11 -3.46 -12.54
C CYS A 76 -15.27 -4.35 -13.00
N PHE A 77 -15.05 -5.19 -14.02
CA PHE A 77 -16.06 -6.18 -14.44
C PHE A 77 -16.16 -7.34 -13.45
N MET A 78 -15.04 -7.86 -12.99
CA MET A 78 -14.99 -9.02 -12.07
C MET A 78 -15.67 -8.73 -10.72
N LEU A 79 -15.63 -7.47 -10.24
CA LEU A 79 -16.37 -7.05 -9.03
C LEU A 79 -17.88 -7.29 -9.12
N VAL A 80 -18.45 -7.34 -10.36
CA VAL A 80 -19.87 -7.59 -10.61
C VAL A 80 -20.12 -9.04 -11.02
N ASP A 81 -19.28 -9.57 -11.90
CA ASP A 81 -19.51 -10.86 -12.56
C ASP A 81 -19.02 -12.05 -11.72
N ASP A 82 -17.93 -11.90 -10.95
CA ASP A 82 -17.38 -12.95 -10.07
C ASP A 82 -16.77 -12.34 -8.79
N PRO A 83 -17.60 -11.78 -7.91
CA PRO A 83 -17.14 -11.16 -6.67
C PRO A 83 -16.46 -12.14 -5.71
N ASP A 84 -16.74 -13.42 -5.81
CA ASP A 84 -16.11 -14.46 -4.99
C ASP A 84 -14.65 -14.71 -5.45
N LEU A 85 -14.38 -14.65 -6.75
CA LEU A 85 -13.01 -14.71 -7.25
C LEU A 85 -12.20 -13.50 -6.81
N VAL A 86 -12.78 -12.29 -6.84
CA VAL A 86 -12.11 -11.09 -6.31
C VAL A 86 -11.75 -11.29 -4.84
N GLN A 87 -12.68 -11.82 -4.03
CA GLN A 87 -12.41 -12.08 -2.61
C GLN A 87 -11.26 -13.07 -2.43
N ASP A 88 -11.24 -14.16 -3.18
CA ASP A 88 -10.17 -15.16 -3.08
C ASP A 88 -8.79 -14.60 -3.48
N ILE A 89 -8.74 -13.76 -4.52
CA ILE A 89 -7.49 -13.09 -4.94
C ILE A 89 -7.00 -12.14 -3.84
N VAL A 90 -7.90 -11.31 -3.30
CA VAL A 90 -7.58 -10.37 -2.22
C VAL A 90 -7.12 -11.11 -0.97
N ASP A 91 -7.74 -12.25 -0.63
CA ASP A 91 -7.36 -13.09 0.50
C ASP A 91 -5.98 -13.72 0.29
N ALA A 92 -5.68 -14.14 -0.92
CA ALA A 92 -4.36 -14.68 -1.26
C ALA A 92 -3.26 -13.61 -1.16
N ILE A 93 -3.52 -12.38 -1.59
CA ILE A 93 -2.59 -11.25 -1.48
C ILE A 93 -2.44 -10.84 -0.01
N GLY A 94 -3.56 -10.53 0.64
CA GLY A 94 -3.57 -9.96 1.99
C GLY A 94 -2.93 -10.87 3.04
N SER A 95 -3.17 -12.19 2.96
CA SER A 95 -2.55 -13.15 3.87
C SER A 95 -1.02 -13.16 3.77
N ARG A 96 -0.49 -13.00 2.57
CA ARG A 96 0.96 -12.93 2.32
C ARG A 96 1.57 -11.65 2.82
N LEU A 97 0.88 -10.53 2.65
CA LEU A 97 1.31 -9.24 3.18
C LEU A 97 1.33 -9.23 4.71
N VAL A 98 0.30 -9.78 5.36
CA VAL A 98 0.29 -9.95 6.82
C VAL A 98 1.51 -10.74 7.29
N ALA A 99 1.78 -11.92 6.69
CA ALA A 99 2.94 -12.73 7.03
C ALA A 99 4.28 -12.01 6.80
N HIS A 100 4.37 -11.19 5.74
CA HIS A 100 5.53 -10.34 5.48
C HIS A 100 5.77 -9.33 6.62
N TYR A 101 4.73 -8.60 7.05
CA TYR A 101 4.85 -7.62 8.13
C TYR A 101 5.13 -8.27 9.48
N GLU A 102 4.53 -9.43 9.78
CA GLU A 102 4.85 -10.22 10.97
C GLU A 102 6.32 -10.63 11.00
N THR A 103 6.87 -11.09 9.87
CA THR A 103 8.27 -11.48 9.76
C THR A 103 9.19 -10.28 9.89
N MET A 104 8.91 -9.18 9.17
CA MET A 104 9.71 -7.96 9.22
C MET A 104 9.73 -7.35 10.62
N GLY A 105 8.63 -7.44 11.35
CA GLY A 105 8.51 -6.94 12.72
C GLY A 105 9.37 -7.66 13.77
N GLN A 106 9.91 -8.85 13.44
CA GLN A 106 10.82 -9.59 14.33
C GLN A 106 12.23 -8.98 14.37
N PHE A 107 12.57 -8.11 13.42
CA PHE A 107 13.90 -7.50 13.37
C PHE A 107 13.95 -6.26 14.26
N ASP A 108 14.88 -6.25 15.21
CA ASP A 108 15.04 -5.14 16.17
C ASP A 108 15.41 -3.82 15.48
N GLU A 109 16.02 -3.87 14.31
CA GLU A 109 16.43 -2.73 13.52
C GLU A 109 15.25 -1.99 12.88
N VAL A 110 14.09 -2.64 12.75
CA VAL A 110 12.86 -2.04 12.23
C VAL A 110 12.19 -1.22 13.33
N GLY A 111 12.07 0.09 13.11
CA GLY A 111 11.46 1.03 14.05
C GLY A 111 9.99 1.31 13.79
N ALA A 112 9.58 1.25 12.54
CA ALA A 112 8.20 1.40 12.06
C ALA A 112 8.02 0.67 10.74
N MET A 113 6.78 0.48 10.28
CA MET A 113 6.53 -0.15 8.98
C MET A 113 5.53 0.65 8.16
N ILE A 114 5.82 0.79 6.86
CA ILE A 114 4.94 1.41 5.88
C ILE A 114 4.24 0.32 5.06
N SER A 115 2.92 0.33 5.08
CA SER A 115 2.09 -0.36 4.10
C SER A 115 1.80 0.61 2.97
N ASN A 116 2.37 0.37 1.79
CA ASN A 116 2.09 1.20 0.61
C ASN A 116 0.97 0.58 -0.19
N ASP A 117 -0.02 1.39 -0.57
CA ASP A 117 -1.14 0.96 -1.39
C ASP A 117 -1.89 2.18 -1.94
N ASP A 118 -1.72 2.51 -3.20
CA ASP A 118 -2.34 3.68 -3.80
C ASP A 118 -3.83 3.43 -4.09
N TRP A 119 -4.72 4.13 -3.36
CA TRP A 119 -6.17 3.92 -3.42
C TRP A 119 -6.92 4.96 -4.24
N GLY A 120 -6.27 6.07 -4.59
CA GLY A 120 -6.96 7.23 -5.12
C GLY A 120 -6.47 7.71 -6.48
N PHE A 121 -7.44 8.14 -7.29
CA PHE A 121 -7.22 9.12 -8.35
C PHE A 121 -7.22 10.53 -7.77
N ARG A 122 -6.96 11.53 -8.60
CA ARG A 122 -6.99 12.93 -8.17
C ARG A 122 -8.36 13.36 -7.62
N THR A 123 -9.45 12.80 -8.13
CA THR A 123 -10.82 13.24 -7.84
C THR A 123 -11.55 12.37 -6.83
N GLN A 124 -11.16 11.10 -6.70
CA GLN A 124 -11.88 10.11 -5.90
C GLN A 124 -11.02 8.87 -5.66
N THR A 125 -11.51 7.93 -4.85
CA THR A 125 -10.94 6.58 -4.75
C THR A 125 -11.02 5.83 -6.08
N MET A 126 -10.08 4.95 -6.35
CA MET A 126 -10.03 4.18 -7.60
C MET A 126 -11.18 3.19 -7.72
N LEU A 127 -11.61 2.58 -6.62
CA LEU A 127 -12.86 1.84 -6.52
C LEU A 127 -13.89 2.65 -5.73
N ALA A 128 -15.17 2.31 -5.89
CA ALA A 128 -16.23 2.86 -5.05
C ALA A 128 -15.92 2.58 -3.56
N PRO A 129 -16.21 3.51 -2.63
CA PRO A 129 -15.90 3.34 -1.20
C PRO A 129 -16.42 2.05 -0.60
N ASP A 130 -17.60 1.57 -1.02
CA ASP A 130 -18.16 0.30 -0.54
C ASP A 130 -17.35 -0.91 -1.00
N ALA A 131 -16.77 -0.88 -2.21
CA ALA A 131 -15.86 -1.91 -2.67
C ALA A 131 -14.53 -1.87 -1.91
N MET A 132 -14.00 -0.66 -1.65
CA MET A 132 -12.82 -0.49 -0.77
C MET A 132 -13.07 -1.10 0.61
N ARG A 133 -14.21 -0.78 1.23
CA ARG A 133 -14.60 -1.31 2.55
C ARG A 133 -14.80 -2.82 2.56
N ARG A 134 -15.28 -3.39 1.45
CA ARG A 134 -15.49 -4.83 1.33
C ARG A 134 -14.20 -5.60 1.16
N TYR A 135 -13.32 -5.17 0.25
CA TYR A 135 -12.19 -5.97 -0.21
C TYR A 135 -10.83 -5.53 0.33
N ILE A 136 -10.60 -4.21 0.50
CA ILE A 136 -9.27 -3.67 0.78
C ILE A 136 -9.11 -3.35 2.27
N VAL A 137 -10.01 -2.57 2.84
CA VAL A 137 -9.98 -2.12 4.24
C VAL A 137 -9.81 -3.29 5.25
N PRO A 138 -10.50 -4.45 5.10
CA PRO A 138 -10.33 -5.54 6.05
C PRO A 138 -8.91 -6.11 6.11
N TRP A 139 -8.21 -6.12 4.99
CA TRP A 139 -6.82 -6.57 4.94
C TRP A 139 -5.86 -5.54 5.50
N HIS A 140 -6.06 -4.25 5.22
CA HIS A 140 -5.27 -3.19 5.84
C HIS A 140 -5.42 -3.15 7.36
N ARG A 141 -6.61 -3.42 7.87
CA ARG A 141 -6.82 -3.63 9.32
C ARG A 141 -5.96 -4.78 9.87
N LYS A 142 -5.90 -5.92 9.16
CA LYS A 142 -5.08 -7.07 9.59
C LYS A 142 -3.58 -6.73 9.49
N ILE A 143 -3.15 -6.02 8.46
CA ILE A 143 -1.77 -5.57 8.28
C ILE A 143 -1.36 -4.64 9.43
N ALA A 144 -2.15 -3.60 9.70
CA ALA A 144 -1.87 -2.68 10.80
C ALA A 144 -1.84 -3.41 12.15
N ALA A 145 -2.78 -4.34 12.39
CA ALA A 145 -2.80 -5.17 13.60
C ALA A 145 -1.55 -6.07 13.72
N ALA A 146 -1.07 -6.64 12.62
CA ALA A 146 0.16 -7.44 12.60
C ALA A 146 1.39 -6.58 12.94
N ILE A 147 1.49 -5.37 12.40
CA ILE A 147 2.55 -4.41 12.69
C ILE A 147 2.51 -4.02 14.18
N HIS A 148 1.33 -3.69 14.70
CA HIS A 148 1.14 -3.37 16.13
C HIS A 148 1.46 -4.56 17.03
N GLY A 149 1.13 -5.79 16.61
CA GLY A 149 1.47 -7.02 17.32
C GLY A 149 2.98 -7.20 17.53
N CYS A 150 3.79 -6.59 16.67
CA CYS A 150 5.25 -6.53 16.80
C CYS A 150 5.74 -5.32 17.61
N GLY A 151 4.84 -4.51 18.17
CA GLY A 151 5.18 -3.30 18.92
C GLY A 151 5.76 -2.17 18.06
N ARG A 152 5.36 -2.07 16.79
CA ARG A 152 5.84 -1.06 15.85
C ARG A 152 4.69 -0.17 15.39
N PRO A 153 4.94 1.14 15.15
CA PRO A 153 3.97 2.01 14.47
C PRO A 153 3.69 1.54 13.03
N ALA A 154 2.41 1.58 12.65
CA ALA A 154 1.92 1.26 11.32
C ALA A 154 1.63 2.55 10.54
N ILE A 155 2.23 2.71 9.38
CA ILE A 155 2.09 3.87 8.51
C ILE A 155 1.43 3.43 7.21
N LEU A 156 0.39 4.12 6.77
CA LEU A 156 -0.14 3.94 5.43
C LEU A 156 0.51 4.95 4.48
N HIS A 157 1.12 4.47 3.40
CA HIS A 157 1.38 5.29 2.22
C HIS A 157 0.28 5.03 1.20
N SER A 158 -0.40 6.09 0.77
CA SER A 158 -1.42 6.03 -0.27
C SER A 158 -1.57 7.39 -0.93
N CYS A 159 -1.49 7.43 -2.26
CA CYS A 159 -1.69 8.63 -3.05
C CYS A 159 -3.17 8.85 -3.41
N GLY A 160 -3.47 10.04 -3.92
CA GLY A 160 -4.76 10.41 -4.45
C GLY A 160 -5.78 10.90 -3.43
N ASN A 161 -7.02 11.02 -3.88
CA ASN A 161 -8.11 11.54 -3.07
C ASN A 161 -8.77 10.43 -2.24
N LEU A 162 -8.54 10.47 -0.94
CA LEU A 162 -9.02 9.48 0.03
C LEU A 162 -10.04 10.05 1.01
N ARG A 163 -10.60 11.24 0.76
CA ARG A 163 -11.51 11.92 1.71
C ARG A 163 -12.63 11.01 2.20
N GLU A 164 -13.24 10.22 1.30
CA GLU A 164 -14.38 9.36 1.62
C GLU A 164 -14.05 8.12 2.44
N VAL A 165 -12.76 7.77 2.53
CA VAL A 165 -12.26 6.58 3.24
C VAL A 165 -11.26 6.93 4.35
N MET A 166 -11.06 8.21 4.66
CA MET A 166 -10.13 8.61 5.73
C MET A 166 -10.56 8.08 7.10
N ASP A 167 -11.86 8.06 7.39
CA ASP A 167 -12.35 7.46 8.65
C ASP A 167 -12.11 5.94 8.69
N ASP A 168 -12.17 5.27 7.53
CA ASP A 168 -11.81 3.84 7.46
C ASP A 168 -10.32 3.64 7.76
N ILE A 169 -9.44 4.53 7.27
CA ILE A 169 -7.99 4.49 7.53
C ILE A 169 -7.71 4.68 9.03
N VAL A 170 -8.35 5.69 9.63
CA VAL A 170 -8.11 6.08 11.02
C VAL A 170 -8.74 5.10 12.00
N ASP A 171 -10.05 4.86 11.87
CA ASP A 171 -10.83 4.18 12.93
C ASP A 171 -10.96 2.68 12.68
N VAL A 172 -10.96 2.24 11.41
CA VAL A 172 -11.13 0.82 11.07
C VAL A 172 -9.80 0.12 10.89
N CYS A 173 -8.90 0.67 10.06
CA CYS A 173 -7.56 0.10 9.88
C CYS A 173 -6.67 0.34 11.09
N GLY A 174 -6.79 1.53 11.72
CA GLY A 174 -6.04 1.89 12.92
C GLY A 174 -4.58 2.24 12.65
N TYR A 175 -4.29 2.87 11.50
CA TYR A 175 -2.94 3.36 11.22
C TYR A 175 -2.56 4.53 12.13
N ASP A 176 -1.30 4.56 12.57
CA ASP A 176 -0.75 5.65 13.40
C ASP A 176 -0.40 6.88 12.59
N ALA A 177 -0.08 6.70 11.31
CA ALA A 177 0.29 7.78 10.41
C ALA A 177 -0.17 7.52 8.97
N LYS A 178 -0.43 8.60 8.23
CA LYS A 178 -0.77 8.56 6.80
C LYS A 178 0.19 9.47 6.01
N HIS A 179 0.79 8.92 4.97
CA HIS A 179 1.54 9.54 3.88
C HIS A 179 0.86 9.15 2.56
N SER A 180 0.72 9.93 1.52
CA SER A 180 1.21 11.27 1.26
C SER A 180 0.04 12.24 1.08
N PHE A 181 0.35 13.53 0.96
CA PHE A 181 -0.64 14.57 0.67
C PHE A 181 -0.15 15.42 -0.49
N GLU A 182 -1.04 15.71 -1.43
CA GLU A 182 -0.78 16.47 -2.64
C GLU A 182 -1.60 17.77 -2.60
N ASP A 183 -0.94 18.94 -2.76
CA ASP A 183 -1.61 20.25 -2.66
C ASP A 183 -2.80 20.40 -3.61
N GLY A 184 -2.72 19.78 -4.78
CA GLY A 184 -3.80 19.79 -5.77
C GLY A 184 -5.02 18.95 -5.42
N ILE A 185 -4.98 18.17 -4.33
CA ILE A 185 -6.03 17.25 -3.85
C ILE A 185 -6.49 17.66 -2.46
N MET A 186 -5.56 17.70 -1.52
CA MET A 186 -5.78 18.11 -0.13
C MET A 186 -4.47 18.68 0.41
N PRO A 187 -4.35 20.02 0.52
CA PRO A 187 -3.19 20.64 1.17
C PRO A 187 -2.96 20.06 2.57
N VAL A 188 -1.70 19.92 2.95
CA VAL A 188 -1.32 19.28 4.22
C VAL A 188 -1.92 19.98 5.44
N GLU A 189 -2.08 21.31 5.38
CA GLU A 189 -2.69 22.11 6.45
C GLU A 189 -4.18 21.76 6.62
N GLU A 190 -4.88 21.50 5.51
CA GLU A 190 -6.27 21.06 5.54
C GLU A 190 -6.37 19.63 6.13
N ALA A 191 -5.48 18.74 5.69
CA ALA A 191 -5.41 17.38 6.21
C ALA A 191 -5.12 17.37 7.72
N TYR A 192 -4.16 18.20 8.16
CA TYR A 192 -3.83 18.34 9.58
C TYR A 192 -5.00 18.91 10.40
N ALA A 193 -5.68 19.92 9.89
CA ALA A 193 -6.84 20.51 10.57
C ALA A 193 -8.01 19.52 10.70
N ALA A 194 -8.17 18.62 9.70
CA ALA A 194 -9.27 17.65 9.68
C ALA A 194 -8.98 16.38 10.48
N PHE A 195 -7.74 15.91 10.51
CA PHE A 195 -7.39 14.57 11.00
C PHE A 195 -6.21 14.53 11.97
N GLY A 196 -5.47 15.65 12.16
CA GLY A 196 -4.23 15.69 12.94
C GLY A 196 -4.37 15.33 14.42
N ASP A 197 -5.57 15.42 14.98
CA ASP A 197 -5.86 14.97 16.35
C ASP A 197 -6.03 13.45 16.46
N ARG A 198 -6.16 12.74 15.32
CA ARG A 198 -6.51 11.31 15.26
C ARG A 198 -5.43 10.45 14.62
N ILE A 199 -4.64 11.03 13.72
CA ILE A 199 -3.59 10.33 12.96
C ILE A 199 -2.43 11.29 12.67
N ALA A 200 -1.20 10.81 12.72
CA ALA A 200 -0.06 11.61 12.32
C ALA A 200 -0.06 11.84 10.79
N ILE A 201 0.14 13.09 10.40
CA ILE A 201 0.17 13.53 9.00
C ILE A 201 1.62 13.60 8.53
N LEU A 202 1.97 12.79 7.52
CA LEU A 202 3.32 12.72 6.97
C LEU A 202 3.33 13.23 5.52
N GLY A 203 4.31 14.08 5.17
CA GLY A 203 4.45 14.71 3.87
C GLY A 203 4.01 16.17 3.89
N GLY A 204 3.64 16.71 2.73
CA GLY A 204 3.14 18.10 2.59
C GLY A 204 4.10 19.03 1.86
N ILE A 205 5.11 18.51 1.17
CA ILE A 205 5.89 19.29 0.20
C ILE A 205 5.60 18.71 -1.17
N ASP A 206 4.94 19.50 -2.01
CA ASP A 206 4.64 19.12 -3.39
C ASP A 206 5.95 19.01 -4.19
N VAL A 207 6.13 17.85 -4.83
CA VAL A 207 7.31 17.55 -5.65
C VAL A 207 7.45 18.54 -6.81
N ASP A 208 6.34 19.01 -7.40
CA ASP A 208 6.35 20.01 -8.45
C ASP A 208 6.97 21.33 -7.99
N PHE A 209 6.75 21.73 -6.73
CA PHE A 209 7.38 22.91 -6.15
C PHE A 209 8.91 22.75 -6.08
N LEU A 210 9.37 21.59 -5.64
CA LEU A 210 10.80 21.30 -5.56
C LEU A 210 11.47 21.22 -6.94
N CYS A 211 10.74 20.75 -7.96
CA CYS A 211 11.27 20.63 -9.32
C CYS A 211 11.30 21.94 -10.10
N ARG A 212 10.53 22.95 -9.70
CA ARG A 212 10.40 24.27 -10.40
C ARG A 212 11.15 25.40 -9.72
N SER A 213 11.66 25.18 -8.50
CA SER A 213 12.50 26.11 -7.75
C SER A 213 14.03 25.86 -8.01
#